data_343b0fb9a93e32d88892f73ba97b5120
#
_entry.id   343b0fb9a93e32d88892f73ba97b5120
#
_cell.length_a   1.000
_cell.length_b   1.000
_cell.length_c   1.000
_cell.angle_alpha   90.00
_cell.angle_beta   90.00
_cell.angle_gamma   90.00
#
_symmetry.space_group_name_H-M   'P 1'
#
loop_
_entity.id
_entity.type
_entity.pdbx_description
1 polymer ?
#
loop_
_entity_poly.entity_id
_entity_poly.type
_entity_poly.pdbx_seq_one_letter_code
_entity_poly.pdbx_strand_id
1 'polypeptide(L)'
;MEDFVSIAEAFDKYKQKVSLLKSGQGNIDGLATGYETFDKIMLGFKPGEINILAARPSVGKTALALNFLFRTAMKTSKPCVFFSLEMGVDSVTNRILSAKSGVPIRKIQTANFDKQEEDNLNKAMRDVSSCNLFIDETPAIKVVDIRAKLNKLQSRFGDMGLVVVDYIGLITPDVKSKKDGSRSLEIGEISAALKAIARDFKCPMLVLSQLNRSVEGRADKIPQLSDLRESGSIEQDADVVMFIHRPDYGKVQDSANGDNGTADPNATSDSPVSLIVAKNRNGRLATIDFMFQKHIGRFVEMDPIH
;
A
#
# COMPACT_ATOMS: atom_id res chain seq x y z
N MET A 1 -4.84 -34.65 13.29
CA MET A 1 -5.40 -33.98 14.49
C MET A 1 -4.37 -32.96 14.95
N GLU A 2 -4.27 -31.84 14.24
CA GLU A 2 -3.27 -30.75 14.47
C GLU A 2 -3.95 -29.36 14.48
N ASP A 3 -5.20 -29.29 14.97
CA ASP A 3 -5.97 -28.04 14.89
C ASP A 3 -5.82 -27.15 16.13
N PHE A 4 -5.11 -27.62 17.15
CA PHE A 4 -4.91 -26.88 18.39
C PHE A 4 -3.43 -26.72 18.71
N VAL A 5 -3.00 -25.48 19.01
CA VAL A 5 -1.67 -25.21 19.56
C VAL A 5 -1.78 -25.09 21.08
N SER A 6 -1.01 -25.86 21.82
CA SER A 6 -1.00 -25.75 23.28
C SER A 6 -0.40 -24.41 23.71
N ILE A 7 -0.83 -23.88 24.86
CA ILE A 7 -0.26 -22.63 25.39
C ILE A 7 1.25 -22.75 25.68
N ALA A 8 1.71 -23.95 26.05
CA ALA A 8 3.13 -24.21 26.26
C ALA A 8 3.94 -24.04 24.97
N GLU A 9 3.48 -24.63 23.85
CA GLU A 9 4.11 -24.45 22.54
C GLU A 9 4.07 -22.99 22.08
N ALA A 10 2.96 -22.28 22.36
CA ALA A 10 2.87 -20.85 22.06
C ALA A 10 3.88 -20.02 22.84
N PHE A 11 4.13 -20.35 24.13
CA PHE A 11 5.16 -19.70 24.95
C PHE A 11 6.58 -19.98 24.46
N ASP A 12 6.86 -21.18 24.01
CA ASP A 12 8.20 -21.51 23.49
C ASP A 12 8.48 -20.76 22.17
N LYS A 13 7.51 -20.68 21.28
CA LYS A 13 7.59 -19.82 20.08
C LYS A 13 7.79 -18.34 20.43
N TYR A 14 7.09 -17.85 21.46
CA TYR A 14 7.23 -16.48 21.95
C TYR A 14 8.63 -16.22 22.51
N LYS A 15 9.21 -17.13 23.32
CA LYS A 15 10.57 -17.00 23.83
C LYS A 15 11.60 -16.93 22.72
N GLN A 16 11.47 -17.77 21.69
CA GLN A 16 12.35 -17.74 20.52
C GLN A 16 12.27 -16.39 19.79
N LYS A 17 11.03 -15.87 19.57
CA LYS A 17 10.81 -14.57 18.96
C LYS A 17 11.46 -13.44 19.77
N VAL A 18 11.25 -13.42 21.09
CA VAL A 18 11.87 -12.42 21.98
C VAL A 18 13.40 -12.50 21.95
N SER A 19 13.96 -13.69 21.90
CA SER A 19 15.42 -13.87 21.79
C SER A 19 15.96 -13.28 20.50
N LEU A 20 15.30 -13.52 19.35
CA LEU A 20 15.66 -12.94 18.05
C LEU A 20 15.57 -11.41 18.03
N LEU A 21 14.51 -10.84 18.62
CA LEU A 21 14.36 -9.38 18.72
C LEU A 21 15.46 -8.77 19.61
N LYS A 22 15.81 -9.42 20.73
CA LYS A 22 16.87 -8.95 21.64
C LYS A 22 18.27 -9.05 21.03
N SER A 23 18.52 -10.01 20.16
CA SER A 23 19.83 -10.15 19.49
C SER A 23 20.07 -9.12 18.38
N GLY A 24 19.09 -8.24 18.09
CA GLY A 24 19.18 -7.26 17.01
C GLY A 24 19.09 -7.86 15.60
N GLN A 25 18.89 -9.18 15.49
CA GLN A 25 18.72 -9.87 14.20
C GLN A 25 17.33 -9.71 13.62
N GLY A 26 16.35 -9.19 14.42
CA GLY A 26 15.03 -8.81 13.98
C GLY A 26 14.69 -7.42 14.52
N ASN A 27 14.79 -6.39 13.69
CA ASN A 27 14.59 -5.02 14.16
C ASN A 27 13.15 -4.69 14.53
N ILE A 28 12.17 -5.42 13.94
CA ILE A 28 10.72 -5.21 14.15
C ILE A 28 9.95 -6.52 13.97
N ASP A 29 8.74 -6.56 14.52
CA ASP A 29 7.84 -7.74 14.51
C ASP A 29 7.29 -8.08 13.11
N GLY A 30 7.21 -7.10 12.21
CA GLY A 30 6.70 -7.23 10.84
C GLY A 30 7.78 -7.00 9.77
N LEU A 31 7.34 -6.92 8.51
CA LEU A 31 8.18 -6.53 7.39
C LEU A 31 8.47 -5.03 7.46
N ALA A 32 9.76 -4.67 7.48
CA ALA A 32 10.19 -3.28 7.46
C ALA A 32 9.81 -2.60 6.16
N THR A 33 9.23 -1.41 6.26
CA THR A 33 8.87 -0.59 5.09
C THR A 33 10.01 0.30 4.63
N GLY A 34 10.97 0.56 5.53
CA GLY A 34 12.05 1.50 5.30
C GLY A 34 11.63 2.96 5.51
N TYR A 35 10.45 3.19 6.03
CA TYR A 35 10.03 4.44 6.63
C TYR A 35 10.21 4.33 8.13
N GLU A 36 11.14 5.10 8.67
CA GLU A 36 11.61 4.91 10.06
C GLU A 36 10.53 5.19 11.08
N THR A 37 9.79 6.30 10.91
CA THR A 37 8.70 6.69 11.80
C THR A 37 7.54 5.70 11.70
N PHE A 38 7.19 5.26 10.47
CA PHE A 38 6.18 4.24 10.25
C PHE A 38 6.58 2.92 10.94
N ASP A 39 7.81 2.47 10.72
CA ASP A 39 8.31 1.21 11.26
C ASP A 39 8.41 1.25 12.81
N LYS A 40 8.75 2.40 13.42
CA LYS A 40 8.72 2.60 14.88
C LYS A 40 7.31 2.54 15.47
N ILE A 41 6.31 3.06 14.75
CA ILE A 41 4.92 3.14 15.22
C ILE A 41 4.17 1.84 14.99
N MET A 42 4.29 1.29 13.78
CA MET A 42 3.51 0.14 13.31
C MET A 42 4.22 -1.19 13.55
N LEU A 43 5.53 -1.16 13.84
CA LEU A 43 6.42 -2.32 13.87
C LEU A 43 6.44 -3.09 12.54
N GLY A 44 6.36 -2.35 11.43
CA GLY A 44 6.28 -2.88 10.07
C GLY A 44 4.93 -3.48 9.71
N PHE A 45 4.83 -4.10 8.55
CA PHE A 45 3.64 -4.85 8.13
C PHE A 45 3.68 -6.28 8.71
N LYS A 46 2.71 -6.63 9.57
CA LYS A 46 2.71 -7.90 10.29
C LYS A 46 2.13 -9.04 9.45
N PRO A 47 2.73 -10.25 9.52
CA PRO A 47 2.22 -11.43 8.82
C PRO A 47 0.78 -11.77 9.22
N GLY A 48 -0.07 -12.10 8.24
CA GLY A 48 -1.47 -12.49 8.46
C GLY A 48 -2.41 -11.31 8.72
N GLU A 49 -1.91 -10.06 8.70
CA GLU A 49 -2.74 -8.87 8.84
C GLU A 49 -3.19 -8.32 7.47
N ILE A 50 -4.43 -7.83 7.44
CA ILE A 50 -4.94 -7.03 6.33
C ILE A 50 -4.90 -5.55 6.72
N ASN A 51 -4.18 -4.78 5.92
CA ASN A 51 -4.00 -3.35 6.09
C ASN A 51 -4.76 -2.64 4.98
N ILE A 52 -5.67 -1.76 5.32
CA ILE A 52 -6.42 -0.96 4.34
C ILE A 52 -5.75 0.40 4.20
N LEU A 53 -5.46 0.79 2.96
CA LEU A 53 -5.01 2.13 2.62
C LEU A 53 -6.09 2.80 1.79
N ALA A 54 -6.75 3.80 2.34
CA ALA A 54 -7.85 4.47 1.67
C ALA A 54 -7.61 5.96 1.48
N ALA A 55 -8.07 6.47 0.34
CA ALA A 55 -7.99 7.88 -0.02
C ALA A 55 -9.04 8.25 -1.07
N ARG A 56 -9.28 9.53 -1.24
CA ARG A 56 -9.96 10.05 -2.44
C ARG A 56 -9.08 9.87 -3.68
N PRO A 57 -9.67 9.80 -4.89
CA PRO A 57 -8.91 9.74 -6.14
C PRO A 57 -7.85 10.85 -6.22
N SER A 58 -6.71 10.57 -6.85
CA SER A 58 -5.63 11.53 -7.11
C SER A 58 -4.90 12.12 -5.88
N VAL A 59 -5.18 11.62 -4.66
CA VAL A 59 -4.48 12.05 -3.42
C VAL A 59 -3.08 11.42 -3.32
N GLY A 60 -2.81 10.31 -4.01
CA GLY A 60 -1.52 9.62 -4.01
C GLY A 60 -1.55 8.20 -3.46
N LYS A 61 -2.73 7.58 -3.32
CA LYS A 61 -2.93 6.23 -2.78
C LYS A 61 -2.02 5.17 -3.42
N THR A 62 -2.11 5.00 -4.74
CA THR A 62 -1.28 4.06 -5.50
C THR A 62 0.21 4.40 -5.37
N ALA A 63 0.57 5.68 -5.40
CA ALA A 63 1.96 6.10 -5.25
C ALA A 63 2.54 5.70 -3.89
N LEU A 64 1.81 5.94 -2.78
CA LEU A 64 2.26 5.52 -1.46
C LEU A 64 2.36 4.00 -1.33
N ALA A 65 1.38 3.27 -1.87
CA ALA A 65 1.40 1.80 -1.87
C ALA A 65 2.61 1.24 -2.63
N LEU A 66 2.96 1.81 -3.79
CA LEU A 66 4.16 1.45 -4.54
C LEU A 66 5.44 1.79 -3.77
N ASN A 67 5.47 2.94 -3.08
CA ASN A 67 6.60 3.29 -2.21
C ASN A 67 6.77 2.26 -1.07
N PHE A 68 5.71 1.85 -0.40
CA PHE A 68 5.76 0.77 0.59
C PHE A 68 6.26 -0.53 -0.04
N LEU A 69 5.73 -0.89 -1.20
CA LEU A 69 6.02 -2.16 -1.85
C LEU A 69 7.50 -2.29 -2.23
N PHE A 70 8.05 -1.37 -3.05
CA PHE A 70 9.43 -1.52 -3.52
C PHE A 70 10.44 -1.32 -2.39
N ARG A 71 10.16 -0.43 -1.43
CA ARG A 71 11.03 -0.23 -0.26
C ARG A 71 11.07 -1.49 0.62
N THR A 72 9.91 -2.11 0.86
CA THR A 72 9.83 -3.40 1.57
C THR A 72 10.56 -4.50 0.80
N ALA A 73 10.33 -4.62 -0.51
CA ALA A 73 11.00 -5.61 -1.35
C ALA A 73 12.53 -5.50 -1.31
N MET A 74 13.06 -4.29 -1.19
CA MET A 74 14.51 -4.04 -1.04
C MET A 74 15.07 -4.45 0.33
N LYS A 75 14.22 -4.71 1.32
CA LYS A 75 14.62 -5.07 2.69
C LYS A 75 14.39 -6.54 3.03
N THR A 76 13.75 -7.28 2.15
CA THR A 76 13.45 -8.71 2.35
C THR A 76 13.81 -9.52 1.11
N SER A 77 14.18 -10.78 1.31
CA SER A 77 14.33 -11.76 0.23
C SER A 77 13.01 -12.42 -0.18
N LYS A 78 11.94 -12.19 0.59
CA LYS A 78 10.61 -12.76 0.33
C LYS A 78 9.97 -12.13 -0.90
N PRO A 79 9.22 -12.89 -1.73
CA PRO A 79 8.51 -12.34 -2.88
C PRO A 79 7.44 -11.34 -2.46
N CYS A 80 7.50 -10.13 -3.01
CA CYS A 80 6.49 -9.09 -2.88
C CYS A 80 5.69 -8.97 -4.17
N VAL A 81 4.38 -8.74 -4.07
CA VAL A 81 3.48 -8.74 -5.24
C VAL A 81 2.59 -7.51 -5.26
N PHE A 82 2.42 -6.95 -6.45
CA PHE A 82 1.45 -5.90 -6.74
C PHE A 82 0.40 -6.40 -7.73
N PHE A 83 -0.83 -6.56 -7.28
CA PHE A 83 -1.98 -6.76 -8.15
C PHE A 83 -2.50 -5.41 -8.60
N SER A 84 -2.16 -5.04 -9.84
CA SER A 84 -2.52 -3.78 -10.48
C SER A 84 -3.79 -3.96 -11.30
N LEU A 85 -4.94 -3.68 -10.72
CA LEU A 85 -6.23 -3.89 -11.37
C LEU A 85 -6.71 -2.66 -12.15
N GLU A 86 -6.08 -1.50 -11.90
CA GLU A 86 -6.42 -0.22 -12.54
C GLU A 86 -5.38 0.20 -13.58
N MET A 87 -4.12 -0.18 -13.40
CA MET A 87 -3.00 0.34 -14.20
C MET A 87 -2.21 -0.79 -14.84
N GLY A 88 -1.74 -0.60 -16.09
CA GLY A 88 -0.85 -1.53 -16.76
C GLY A 88 0.55 -1.58 -16.14
N VAL A 89 1.28 -2.68 -16.39
CA VAL A 89 2.65 -2.95 -15.89
C VAL A 89 3.59 -1.80 -16.20
N ASP A 90 3.56 -1.25 -17.43
CA ASP A 90 4.44 -0.14 -17.83
C ASP A 90 4.24 1.10 -16.95
N SER A 91 2.99 1.43 -16.63
CA SER A 91 2.67 2.57 -15.77
C SER A 91 3.14 2.37 -14.34
N VAL A 92 3.00 1.16 -13.79
CA VAL A 92 3.51 0.78 -12.47
C VAL A 92 5.04 0.83 -12.45
N THR A 93 5.70 0.28 -13.46
CA THR A 93 7.15 0.27 -13.60
C THR A 93 7.72 1.69 -13.66
N ASN A 94 7.14 2.55 -14.50
CA ASN A 94 7.56 3.95 -14.61
C ASN A 94 7.44 4.69 -13.26
N ARG A 95 6.38 4.43 -12.49
CA ARG A 95 6.19 5.04 -11.16
C ARG A 95 7.22 4.55 -10.15
N ILE A 96 7.53 3.25 -10.12
CA ILE A 96 8.56 2.69 -9.24
C ILE A 96 9.94 3.28 -9.61
N LEU A 97 10.29 3.29 -10.90
CA LEU A 97 11.56 3.83 -11.37
C LEU A 97 11.69 5.32 -11.07
N SER A 98 10.64 6.11 -11.31
CA SER A 98 10.63 7.53 -11.01
C SER A 98 10.81 7.79 -9.52
N ALA A 99 10.03 7.12 -8.66
CA ALA A 99 10.13 7.25 -7.21
C ALA A 99 11.51 6.83 -6.69
N LYS A 100 12.13 5.81 -7.27
CA LYS A 100 13.44 5.29 -6.85
C LYS A 100 14.59 6.14 -7.37
N SER A 101 14.59 6.50 -8.66
CA SER A 101 15.68 7.25 -9.30
C SER A 101 15.66 8.75 -9.01
N GLY A 102 14.48 9.33 -8.78
CA GLY A 102 14.27 10.77 -8.69
C GLY A 102 14.08 11.45 -10.05
N VAL A 103 14.02 10.68 -11.13
CA VAL A 103 13.76 11.21 -12.47
C VAL A 103 12.24 11.38 -12.66
N PRO A 104 11.76 12.56 -13.11
CA PRO A 104 10.33 12.79 -13.31
C PRO A 104 9.67 11.77 -14.24
N ILE A 105 8.46 11.31 -13.87
CA ILE A 105 7.72 10.30 -14.65
C ILE A 105 7.60 10.71 -16.12
N ARG A 106 7.31 11.99 -16.40
CA ARG A 106 7.18 12.50 -17.77
C ARG A 106 8.48 12.34 -18.57
N LYS A 107 9.64 12.59 -17.96
CA LYS A 107 10.94 12.41 -18.62
C LYS A 107 11.18 10.93 -18.96
N ILE A 108 10.81 10.02 -18.07
CA ILE A 108 10.92 8.57 -18.32
C ILE A 108 10.03 8.17 -19.50
N GLN A 109 8.78 8.62 -19.52
CA GLN A 109 7.80 8.30 -20.58
C GLN A 109 8.18 8.84 -21.95
N THR A 110 8.92 9.95 -22.01
CA THR A 110 9.33 10.59 -23.27
C THR A 110 10.79 10.31 -23.62
N ALA A 111 11.48 9.49 -22.80
CA ALA A 111 12.92 9.23 -22.90
C ALA A 111 13.78 10.52 -23.00
N ASN A 112 13.32 11.62 -22.39
CA ASN A 112 13.97 12.92 -22.39
C ASN A 112 14.66 13.17 -21.05
N PHE A 113 15.80 12.54 -20.84
CA PHE A 113 16.61 12.66 -19.63
C PHE A 113 18.07 12.89 -20.01
N ASP A 114 18.80 13.59 -19.16
CA ASP A 114 20.23 13.79 -19.32
C ASP A 114 21.03 12.56 -18.85
N LYS A 115 22.37 12.62 -19.03
CA LYS A 115 23.24 11.50 -18.68
C LYS A 115 23.20 11.15 -17.20
N GLN A 116 23.10 12.13 -16.32
CA GLN A 116 23.02 11.90 -14.87
C GLN A 116 21.69 11.22 -14.49
N GLU A 117 20.60 11.66 -15.10
CA GLU A 117 19.28 11.05 -14.93
C GLU A 117 19.25 9.61 -15.47
N GLU A 118 19.92 9.36 -16.62
CA GLU A 118 20.10 8.01 -17.17
C GLU A 118 20.88 7.10 -16.23
N ASP A 119 21.98 7.58 -15.65
CA ASP A 119 22.77 6.82 -14.68
C ASP A 119 21.94 6.50 -13.42
N ASN A 120 21.13 7.46 -12.93
CA ASN A 120 20.21 7.26 -11.80
C ASN A 120 19.13 6.23 -12.13
N LEU A 121 18.53 6.26 -13.32
CA LEU A 121 17.57 5.27 -13.80
C LEU A 121 18.19 3.87 -13.88
N ASN A 122 19.40 3.77 -14.48
CA ASN A 122 20.11 2.51 -14.59
C ASN A 122 20.43 1.91 -13.21
N LYS A 123 20.82 2.75 -12.25
CA LYS A 123 21.01 2.33 -10.86
C LYS A 123 19.70 1.84 -10.24
N ALA A 124 18.62 2.60 -10.39
CA ALA A 124 17.30 2.22 -9.86
C ALA A 124 16.82 0.89 -10.45
N MET A 125 17.01 0.67 -11.77
CA MET A 125 16.68 -0.60 -12.44
C MET A 125 17.46 -1.76 -11.85
N ARG A 126 18.79 -1.63 -11.66
CA ARG A 126 19.60 -2.69 -11.02
C ARG A 126 19.13 -3.00 -9.61
N ASP A 127 18.90 -1.96 -8.80
CA ASP A 127 18.48 -2.12 -7.40
C ASP A 127 17.12 -2.86 -7.31
N VAL A 128 16.14 -2.46 -8.12
CA VAL A 128 14.80 -3.07 -8.10
C VAL A 128 14.79 -4.46 -8.73
N SER A 129 15.57 -4.69 -9.81
CA SER A 129 15.67 -6.00 -10.46
C SER A 129 16.34 -7.07 -9.58
N SER A 130 17.11 -6.66 -8.57
CA SER A 130 17.70 -7.58 -7.60
C SER A 130 16.69 -8.07 -6.54
N CYS A 131 15.51 -7.47 -6.49
CA CYS A 131 14.45 -7.82 -5.54
C CYS A 131 13.47 -8.84 -6.14
N ASN A 132 12.86 -9.67 -5.28
CA ASN A 132 11.76 -10.55 -5.66
C ASN A 132 10.44 -9.74 -5.69
N LEU A 133 10.31 -8.84 -6.66
CA LEU A 133 9.13 -8.00 -6.85
C LEU A 133 8.39 -8.39 -8.12
N PHE A 134 7.09 -8.68 -7.99
CA PHE A 134 6.22 -9.17 -9.06
C PHE A 134 5.03 -8.24 -9.25
N ILE A 135 4.61 -8.04 -10.50
CA ILE A 135 3.43 -7.25 -10.88
C ILE A 135 2.48 -8.17 -11.64
N ASP A 136 1.21 -8.12 -11.29
CA ASP A 136 0.13 -8.79 -12.00
C ASP A 136 -0.92 -7.76 -12.42
N GLU A 137 -1.25 -7.72 -13.72
CA GLU A 137 -2.23 -6.79 -14.29
C GLU A 137 -3.48 -7.50 -14.84
N THR A 138 -3.78 -8.70 -14.33
CA THR A 138 -4.93 -9.47 -14.79
C THR A 138 -6.23 -8.69 -14.53
N PRO A 139 -6.98 -8.30 -15.57
CA PRO A 139 -8.20 -7.54 -15.40
C PRO A 139 -9.30 -8.41 -14.79
N ALA A 140 -10.19 -7.78 -14.00
CA ALA A 140 -11.34 -8.46 -13.40
C ALA A 140 -10.98 -9.76 -12.64
N ILE A 141 -9.80 -9.79 -12.00
CA ILE A 141 -9.29 -10.95 -11.28
C ILE A 141 -10.27 -11.38 -10.19
N LYS A 142 -10.39 -12.68 -9.95
CA LYS A 142 -11.15 -13.23 -8.83
C LYS A 142 -10.24 -13.53 -7.64
N VAL A 143 -10.84 -13.66 -6.44
CA VAL A 143 -10.07 -13.98 -5.23
C VAL A 143 -9.39 -15.35 -5.33
N VAL A 144 -10.04 -16.33 -5.96
CA VAL A 144 -9.47 -17.67 -6.21
C VAL A 144 -8.24 -17.60 -7.11
N ASP A 145 -8.21 -16.70 -8.10
CA ASP A 145 -7.06 -16.51 -9.00
C ASP A 145 -5.89 -15.86 -8.26
N ILE A 146 -6.17 -14.87 -7.38
CA ILE A 146 -5.16 -14.29 -6.48
C ILE A 146 -4.52 -15.39 -5.66
N ARG A 147 -5.31 -16.24 -5.01
CA ARG A 147 -4.83 -17.37 -4.20
C ARG A 147 -3.97 -18.33 -5.04
N ALA A 148 -4.42 -18.69 -6.25
CA ALA A 148 -3.69 -19.59 -7.12
C ALA A 148 -2.32 -19.02 -7.57
N LYS A 149 -2.26 -17.71 -7.85
CA LYS A 149 -1.01 -17.02 -8.21
C LYS A 149 -0.05 -16.95 -7.01
N LEU A 150 -0.55 -16.64 -5.81
CA LEU A 150 0.27 -16.63 -4.60
C LEU A 150 0.81 -18.03 -4.26
N ASN A 151 0.02 -19.11 -4.43
CA ASN A 151 0.50 -20.47 -4.28
C ASN A 151 1.68 -20.79 -5.20
N LYS A 152 1.63 -20.36 -6.49
CA LYS A 152 2.73 -20.56 -7.45
C LYS A 152 4.01 -19.83 -6.98
N LEU A 153 3.88 -18.61 -6.49
CA LEU A 153 5.02 -17.85 -5.98
C LEU A 153 5.58 -18.47 -4.70
N GLN A 154 4.72 -18.86 -3.76
CA GLN A 154 5.13 -19.52 -2.51
C GLN A 154 5.86 -20.86 -2.79
N SER A 155 5.38 -21.66 -3.74
CA SER A 155 6.04 -22.92 -4.12
C SER A 155 7.42 -22.70 -4.73
N ARG A 156 7.67 -21.54 -5.35
CA ARG A 156 8.95 -21.22 -6.00
C ARG A 156 9.92 -20.47 -5.09
N PHE A 157 9.44 -19.58 -4.25
CA PHE A 157 10.26 -18.63 -3.50
C PHE A 157 10.15 -18.79 -1.98
N GLY A 158 9.26 -19.65 -1.48
CA GLY A 158 8.99 -19.81 -0.05
C GLY A 158 8.00 -18.76 0.49
N ASP A 159 8.17 -18.39 1.74
CA ASP A 159 7.27 -17.46 2.44
C ASP A 159 7.07 -16.15 1.67
N MET A 160 5.81 -15.70 1.63
CA MET A 160 5.44 -14.44 0.99
C MET A 160 5.90 -13.22 1.80
N GLY A 161 6.30 -12.17 1.08
CA GLY A 161 6.51 -10.83 1.60
C GLY A 161 5.21 -10.01 1.62
N LEU A 162 5.28 -8.75 1.18
CA LEU A 162 4.11 -7.86 1.09
C LEU A 162 3.29 -8.14 -0.17
N VAL A 163 1.99 -8.35 0.00
CA VAL A 163 1.03 -8.44 -1.10
C VAL A 163 0.20 -7.16 -1.14
N VAL A 164 0.19 -6.47 -2.27
CA VAL A 164 -0.58 -5.24 -2.49
C VAL A 164 -1.65 -5.46 -3.53
N VAL A 165 -2.87 -4.94 -3.29
CA VAL A 165 -4.01 -5.01 -4.22
C VAL A 165 -4.53 -3.61 -4.50
N ASP A 166 -4.46 -3.14 -5.74
CA ASP A 166 -4.93 -1.82 -6.16
C ASP A 166 -6.02 -1.96 -7.23
N TYR A 167 -7.29 -1.83 -6.88
CA TYR A 167 -7.94 -1.67 -5.60
C TYR A 167 -9.09 -2.67 -5.44
N ILE A 168 -9.55 -2.93 -4.21
CA ILE A 168 -10.53 -3.96 -3.87
C ILE A 168 -11.82 -3.90 -4.70
N GLY A 169 -12.27 -2.69 -5.06
CA GLY A 169 -13.47 -2.47 -5.86
C GLY A 169 -13.41 -3.01 -7.30
N LEU A 170 -12.25 -3.42 -7.82
CA LEU A 170 -12.09 -4.01 -9.15
C LEU A 170 -12.00 -5.54 -9.13
N ILE A 171 -11.95 -6.15 -7.96
CA ILE A 171 -11.99 -7.61 -7.83
C ILE A 171 -13.40 -8.10 -8.20
N THR A 172 -13.45 -9.16 -8.97
CA THR A 172 -14.71 -9.84 -9.33
C THR A 172 -15.06 -10.86 -8.25
N PRO A 173 -16.30 -10.88 -7.73
CA PRO A 173 -16.74 -11.90 -6.78
C PRO A 173 -16.74 -13.30 -7.43
N ASP A 174 -16.41 -14.33 -6.64
CA ASP A 174 -16.36 -15.72 -7.14
C ASP A 174 -17.74 -16.26 -7.49
N VAL A 175 -18.76 -15.84 -6.78
CA VAL A 175 -20.16 -16.18 -7.05
C VAL A 175 -20.90 -14.88 -7.32
N LYS A 176 -21.54 -14.75 -8.47
CA LYS A 176 -22.50 -13.68 -8.71
C LYS A 176 -23.67 -13.90 -7.77
N SER A 177 -23.78 -13.09 -6.73
CA SER A 177 -24.95 -13.07 -5.85
C SER A 177 -26.20 -12.92 -6.74
N LYS A 178 -27.04 -13.96 -6.78
CA LYS A 178 -28.27 -13.93 -7.56
C LYS A 178 -29.15 -12.82 -6.99
N LYS A 179 -29.45 -11.82 -7.84
CA LYS A 179 -30.53 -10.83 -7.69
C LYS A 179 -30.57 -10.13 -6.32
N ASP A 180 -30.12 -8.92 -6.19
CA ASP A 180 -30.23 -7.96 -5.08
C ASP A 180 -29.05 -7.88 -4.09
N GLY A 181 -27.88 -8.50 -4.34
CA GLY A 181 -26.69 -8.25 -3.53
C GLY A 181 -26.18 -6.81 -3.77
N SER A 182 -26.26 -5.95 -2.77
CA SER A 182 -25.65 -4.62 -2.88
C SER A 182 -24.14 -4.78 -3.08
N ARG A 183 -23.50 -3.89 -3.85
CA ARG A 183 -22.02 -3.87 -4.06
C ARG A 183 -21.26 -3.94 -2.73
N SER A 184 -21.85 -3.41 -1.68
CA SER A 184 -21.30 -3.46 -0.31
C SER A 184 -21.16 -4.90 0.23
N LEU A 185 -22.11 -5.78 -0.04
CA LEU A 185 -22.02 -7.20 0.36
C LEU A 185 -20.92 -7.92 -0.41
N GLU A 186 -20.82 -7.73 -1.72
CA GLU A 186 -19.76 -8.32 -2.56
C GLU A 186 -18.36 -7.91 -2.07
N ILE A 187 -18.17 -6.63 -1.77
CA ILE A 187 -16.91 -6.11 -1.23
C ILE A 187 -16.61 -6.73 0.15
N GLY A 188 -17.63 -6.95 0.99
CA GLY A 188 -17.47 -7.64 2.25
C GLY A 188 -16.98 -9.08 2.09
N GLU A 189 -17.59 -9.85 1.18
CA GLU A 189 -17.14 -11.21 0.88
C GLU A 189 -15.70 -11.24 0.37
N ILE A 190 -15.34 -10.32 -0.53
CA ILE A 190 -13.97 -10.16 -1.05
C ILE A 190 -12.99 -9.83 0.09
N SER A 191 -13.36 -8.89 0.98
CA SER A 191 -12.53 -8.49 2.12
C SER A 191 -12.26 -9.67 3.05
N ALA A 192 -13.29 -10.41 3.45
CA ALA A 192 -13.16 -11.60 4.28
C ALA A 192 -12.28 -12.68 3.62
N ALA A 193 -12.43 -12.89 2.31
CA ALA A 193 -11.63 -13.84 1.56
C ALA A 193 -10.16 -13.42 1.46
N LEU A 194 -9.86 -12.12 1.24
CA LEU A 194 -8.50 -11.59 1.26
C LEU A 194 -7.88 -11.72 2.67
N LYS A 195 -8.67 -11.52 3.74
CA LYS A 195 -8.20 -11.74 5.11
C LYS A 195 -7.84 -13.21 5.36
N ALA A 196 -8.63 -14.15 4.84
CA ALA A 196 -8.32 -15.57 4.91
C ALA A 196 -7.00 -15.89 4.17
N ILE A 197 -6.79 -15.32 2.96
CA ILE A 197 -5.54 -15.46 2.22
C ILE A 197 -4.36 -14.92 3.03
N ALA A 198 -4.46 -13.73 3.60
CA ALA A 198 -3.37 -13.17 4.41
C ALA A 198 -2.96 -14.11 5.55
N ARG A 199 -3.93 -14.72 6.23
CA ARG A 199 -3.69 -15.69 7.33
C ARG A 199 -3.07 -16.99 6.83
N ASP A 200 -3.61 -17.58 5.76
CA ASP A 200 -3.16 -18.86 5.21
C ASP A 200 -1.70 -18.78 4.71
N PHE A 201 -1.38 -17.69 4.01
CA PHE A 201 -0.03 -17.43 3.51
C PHE A 201 0.91 -16.81 4.55
N LYS A 202 0.40 -16.48 5.74
CA LYS A 202 1.14 -15.79 6.80
C LYS A 202 1.89 -14.56 6.25
N CYS A 203 1.24 -13.80 5.37
CA CYS A 203 1.82 -12.62 4.76
C CYS A 203 0.98 -11.38 5.07
N PRO A 204 1.58 -10.20 5.17
CA PRO A 204 0.81 -8.96 5.22
C PRO A 204 0.19 -8.65 3.87
N MET A 205 -1.06 -8.18 3.89
CA MET A 205 -1.72 -7.64 2.72
C MET A 205 -2.00 -6.14 2.91
N LEU A 206 -1.65 -5.34 1.89
CA LEU A 206 -2.03 -3.93 1.78
C LEU A 206 -3.08 -3.81 0.68
N VAL A 207 -4.32 -3.55 1.07
CA VAL A 207 -5.45 -3.48 0.16
C VAL A 207 -5.89 -2.03 0.03
N LEU A 208 -5.93 -1.55 -1.19
CA LEU A 208 -6.31 -0.18 -1.49
C LEU A 208 -7.84 -0.08 -1.60
N SER A 209 -8.39 0.99 -1.03
CA SER A 209 -9.82 1.30 -1.09
C SER A 209 -10.04 2.76 -1.45
N GLN A 210 -11.17 3.05 -2.07
CA GLN A 210 -11.58 4.41 -2.39
C GLN A 210 -12.55 4.91 -1.33
N LEU A 211 -12.36 6.18 -0.89
CA LEU A 211 -13.26 6.82 0.04
C LEU A 211 -14.51 7.38 -0.65
N ASN A 212 -15.62 7.38 0.09
CA ASN A 212 -16.86 8.00 -0.35
C ASN A 212 -16.68 9.53 -0.54
N ARG A 213 -17.51 10.13 -1.40
CA ARG A 213 -17.50 11.59 -1.66
C ARG A 213 -17.94 12.43 -0.47
N SER A 214 -18.59 11.82 0.53
CA SER A 214 -19.04 12.50 1.77
C SER A 214 -17.91 13.23 2.51
N VAL A 215 -16.65 12.78 2.38
CA VAL A 215 -15.47 13.44 2.94
C VAL A 215 -15.33 14.88 2.46
N GLU A 216 -15.68 15.15 1.19
CA GLU A 216 -15.53 16.47 0.57
C GLU A 216 -16.52 17.51 1.13
N GLY A 217 -17.64 17.07 1.69
CA GLY A 217 -18.64 17.92 2.32
C GLY A 217 -18.28 18.40 3.73
N ARG A 218 -17.24 17.86 4.34
CA ARG A 218 -16.78 18.31 5.68
C ARG A 218 -15.82 19.49 5.57
N ALA A 219 -15.88 20.39 6.55
CA ALA A 219 -15.04 21.59 6.57
C ALA A 219 -13.54 21.25 6.66
N ASP A 220 -13.19 20.23 7.43
CA ASP A 220 -11.81 19.77 7.64
C ASP A 220 -11.32 18.77 6.57
N LYS A 221 -12.26 18.14 5.82
CA LYS A 221 -11.99 17.09 4.83
C LYS A 221 -11.13 15.94 5.35
N ILE A 222 -11.09 15.73 6.68
CA ILE A 222 -10.33 14.65 7.31
C ILE A 222 -11.10 13.34 7.16
N PRO A 223 -10.49 12.29 6.56
CA PRO A 223 -11.12 10.99 6.42
C PRO A 223 -11.41 10.31 7.77
N GLN A 224 -12.53 9.61 7.85
CA GLN A 224 -12.97 8.84 9.02
C GLN A 224 -13.38 7.41 8.60
N LEU A 225 -13.46 6.49 9.58
CA LEU A 225 -13.86 5.09 9.30
C LEU A 225 -15.23 5.00 8.63
N SER A 226 -16.15 5.89 8.97
CA SER A 226 -17.47 5.98 8.32
C SER A 226 -17.42 6.30 6.82
N ASP A 227 -16.31 6.82 6.30
CA ASP A 227 -16.15 7.12 4.87
C ASP A 227 -15.82 5.87 4.03
N LEU A 228 -15.49 4.76 4.69
CA LEU A 228 -15.45 3.42 4.10
C LEU A 228 -16.84 2.78 3.96
N ARG A 229 -17.93 3.55 4.05
CA ARG A 229 -19.31 3.13 4.35
C ARG A 229 -19.97 2.23 3.30
N GLU A 230 -19.52 2.20 2.06
CA GLU A 230 -19.94 1.16 1.09
C GLU A 230 -19.31 -0.20 1.40
N SER A 231 -18.52 -0.28 2.45
CA SER A 231 -17.67 -1.39 2.85
C SER A 231 -17.56 -1.49 4.36
N GLY A 232 -18.68 -1.40 5.10
CA GLY A 232 -18.69 -1.58 6.56
C GLY A 232 -18.01 -2.88 7.01
N SER A 233 -18.05 -3.89 6.16
CA SER A 233 -17.34 -5.17 6.34
C SER A 233 -15.81 -4.99 6.23
N ILE A 234 -15.31 -4.13 5.35
CA ILE A 234 -13.85 -3.87 5.25
C ILE A 234 -13.31 -3.35 6.57
N GLU A 235 -14.04 -2.43 7.21
CA GLU A 235 -13.64 -1.92 8.52
C GLU A 235 -13.57 -3.04 9.56
N GLN A 236 -14.53 -3.98 9.55
CA GLN A 236 -14.56 -5.08 10.51
C GLN A 236 -13.44 -6.08 10.29
N ASP A 237 -13.12 -6.44 9.04
CA ASP A 237 -12.08 -7.40 8.67
C ASP A 237 -10.67 -6.84 8.85
N ALA A 238 -10.49 -5.54 8.62
CA ALA A 238 -9.20 -4.88 8.66
C ALA A 238 -8.56 -4.95 10.07
N ASP A 239 -7.28 -5.31 10.12
CA ASP A 239 -6.48 -5.16 11.34
C ASP A 239 -5.99 -3.72 11.50
N VAL A 240 -5.65 -3.09 10.37
CA VAL A 240 -5.19 -1.71 10.30
C VAL A 240 -5.98 -0.97 9.21
N VAL A 241 -6.40 0.25 9.50
CA VAL A 241 -6.97 1.18 8.52
C VAL A 241 -6.17 2.48 8.54
N MET A 242 -5.68 2.84 7.37
CA MET A 242 -4.88 4.04 7.14
C MET A 242 -5.55 4.93 6.11
N PHE A 243 -5.60 6.22 6.38
CA PHE A 243 -6.09 7.24 5.45
C PHE A 243 -4.99 8.16 5.01
N ILE A 244 -4.97 8.50 3.73
CA ILE A 244 -4.14 9.59 3.21
C ILE A 244 -4.98 10.86 3.22
N HIS A 245 -4.53 11.85 3.97
CA HIS A 245 -5.10 13.19 4.02
C HIS A 245 -4.10 14.20 3.46
N ARG A 246 -4.57 15.03 2.50
CA ARG A 246 -3.79 16.11 1.90
C ARG A 246 -4.57 17.41 2.04
N PRO A 247 -4.17 18.32 2.96
CA PRO A 247 -4.91 19.55 3.25
C PRO A 247 -5.12 20.47 2.05
N ASP A 248 -4.16 20.47 1.10
CA ASP A 248 -4.21 21.30 -0.11
C ASP A 248 -4.97 20.67 -1.29
N TYR A 249 -5.55 19.49 -1.07
CA TYR A 249 -6.32 18.82 -2.11
C TYR A 249 -7.62 19.59 -2.39
N GLY A 250 -7.78 20.03 -3.64
CA GLY A 250 -8.92 20.84 -4.08
C GLY A 250 -8.65 22.35 -4.18
N LYS A 251 -7.71 22.93 -3.42
CA LYS A 251 -7.38 24.36 -3.51
C LYS A 251 -6.70 24.73 -4.84
N VAL A 252 -5.96 23.80 -5.43
CA VAL A 252 -5.26 23.99 -6.71
C VAL A 252 -6.21 23.92 -7.91
N GLN A 253 -7.37 23.27 -7.80
CA GLN A 253 -8.35 23.21 -8.88
C GLN A 253 -9.14 24.50 -9.02
N ASP A 254 -9.39 25.22 -7.94
CA ASP A 254 -10.09 26.51 -7.96
C ASP A 254 -9.22 27.64 -8.56
N SER A 255 -7.88 27.53 -8.43
CA SER A 255 -6.93 28.49 -9.01
C SER A 255 -6.73 28.31 -10.52
N ALA A 256 -7.04 27.14 -11.09
CA ALA A 256 -6.91 26.88 -12.53
C ALA A 256 -8.08 27.44 -13.36
N ASN A 257 -9.20 27.86 -12.72
CA ASN A 257 -10.36 28.43 -13.37
C ASN A 257 -10.40 29.97 -13.39
N GLY A 258 -9.39 30.63 -12.83
CA GLY A 258 -9.32 32.07 -12.77
C GLY A 258 -7.92 32.62 -12.90
N ASP A 259 -7.46 32.76 -14.04
CA ASP A 259 -6.41 33.61 -14.61
C ASP A 259 -5.48 32.82 -15.55
N ASN A 260 -5.22 33.42 -16.75
CA ASN A 260 -4.34 32.88 -17.79
C ASN A 260 -2.85 32.90 -17.38
N GLY A 261 -2.52 32.34 -16.22
CA GLY A 261 -1.14 32.08 -15.79
C GLY A 261 -0.70 30.72 -16.30
N THR A 262 0.27 30.67 -17.18
CA THR A 262 1.00 29.47 -17.62
C THR A 262 1.51 28.74 -16.38
N ALA A 263 0.71 27.77 -15.87
CA ALA A 263 1.17 26.86 -14.83
C ALA A 263 2.37 26.10 -15.42
N ASP A 264 3.54 26.35 -14.90
CA ASP A 264 4.77 25.62 -15.26
C ASP A 264 4.50 24.12 -15.07
N PRO A 265 4.49 23.31 -16.13
CA PRO A 265 4.30 21.85 -16.00
C PRO A 265 5.40 21.18 -15.16
N ASN A 266 6.50 21.89 -14.86
CA ASN A 266 7.59 21.48 -14.01
C ASN A 266 7.52 22.09 -12.60
N ALA A 267 6.45 22.83 -12.25
CA ALA A 267 6.27 23.34 -10.90
C ALA A 267 6.31 22.15 -9.92
N THR A 268 7.43 21.99 -9.25
CA THR A 268 7.71 20.97 -8.23
C THR A 268 6.96 21.34 -6.94
N SER A 269 5.62 21.34 -6.98
CA SER A 269 4.84 21.58 -5.79
C SER A 269 4.77 20.30 -4.96
N ASP A 270 5.79 20.08 -4.14
CA ASP A 270 5.73 19.09 -3.06
C ASP A 270 4.54 19.44 -2.15
N SER A 271 3.84 18.43 -1.68
CA SER A 271 2.66 18.64 -0.85
C SER A 271 2.80 17.89 0.47
N PRO A 272 2.53 18.56 1.60
CA PRO A 272 2.41 17.86 2.87
C PRO A 272 1.22 16.89 2.82
N VAL A 273 1.43 15.71 3.34
CA VAL A 273 0.45 14.62 3.37
C VAL A 273 0.53 13.94 4.73
N SER A 274 -0.60 13.74 5.38
CA SER A 274 -0.69 12.98 6.61
C SER A 274 -1.24 11.58 6.34
N LEU A 275 -0.53 10.55 6.80
CA LEU A 275 -1.00 9.18 6.87
C LEU A 275 -1.61 8.96 8.25
N ILE A 276 -2.93 8.89 8.31
CA ILE A 276 -3.71 8.75 9.54
C ILE A 276 -4.00 7.28 9.77
N VAL A 277 -3.43 6.69 10.82
CA VAL A 277 -3.76 5.34 11.29
C VAL A 277 -5.02 5.43 12.15
N ALA A 278 -6.17 5.21 11.54
CA ALA A 278 -7.49 5.37 12.18
C ALA A 278 -7.96 4.10 12.91
N LYS A 279 -7.43 2.94 12.56
CA LYS A 279 -7.65 1.66 13.25
C LYS A 279 -6.35 0.88 13.30
N ASN A 280 -6.04 0.29 14.46
CA ASN A 280 -4.93 -0.62 14.64
C ASN A 280 -5.26 -1.61 15.77
N ARG A 281 -5.58 -2.87 15.42
CA ARG A 281 -5.97 -3.90 16.40
C ARG A 281 -4.86 -4.26 17.37
N ASN A 282 -3.61 -4.21 16.90
CA ASN A 282 -2.44 -4.70 17.63
C ASN A 282 -1.44 -3.60 17.97
N GLY A 283 -1.86 -2.33 17.94
CA GLY A 283 -0.99 -1.18 18.18
C GLY A 283 -1.76 0.10 18.46
N ARG A 284 -1.04 1.22 18.42
CA ARG A 284 -1.61 2.54 18.68
C ARG A 284 -2.13 3.20 17.41
N LEU A 285 -3.05 4.14 17.57
CA LEU A 285 -3.42 5.10 16.54
C LEU A 285 -2.33 6.17 16.43
N ALA A 286 -2.11 6.70 15.25
CA ALA A 286 -1.08 7.70 15.00
C ALA A 286 -1.36 8.50 13.72
N THR A 287 -0.69 9.63 13.61
CA THR A 287 -0.55 10.35 12.34
C THR A 287 0.93 10.42 11.99
N ILE A 288 1.27 10.12 10.77
CA ILE A 288 2.64 10.16 10.26
C ILE A 288 2.67 11.11 9.08
N ASP A 289 3.52 12.12 9.16
CA ASP A 289 3.58 13.15 8.14
C ASP A 289 4.63 12.86 7.09
N PHE A 290 4.26 13.11 5.84
CA PHE A 290 5.08 12.91 4.67
C PHE A 290 5.08 14.17 3.81
N MET A 291 6.18 14.37 3.08
CA MET A 291 6.23 15.22 1.91
C MET A 291 6.03 14.37 0.67
N PHE A 292 4.99 14.65 -0.10
CA PHE A 292 4.71 13.98 -1.37
C PHE A 292 5.27 14.77 -2.55
N GLN A 293 6.32 14.26 -3.15
CA GLN A 293 6.97 14.77 -4.36
C GLN A 293 6.22 14.26 -5.60
N LYS A 294 5.20 15.00 -6.03
CA LYS A 294 4.24 14.54 -7.05
C LYS A 294 4.88 14.19 -8.39
N HIS A 295 5.85 14.98 -8.84
CA HIS A 295 6.51 14.85 -10.13
C HIS A 295 7.26 13.53 -10.31
N ILE A 296 7.71 12.94 -9.19
CA ILE A 296 8.39 11.63 -9.16
C ILE A 296 7.59 10.54 -8.41
N GLY A 297 6.45 10.89 -7.83
CA GLY A 297 5.62 9.93 -7.08
C GLY A 297 6.27 9.41 -5.79
N ARG A 298 7.20 10.17 -5.18
CA ARG A 298 7.94 9.77 -3.98
C ARG A 298 7.33 10.37 -2.73
N PHE A 299 7.24 9.54 -1.69
CA PHE A 299 6.94 9.99 -0.33
C PHE A 299 8.21 10.01 0.50
N VAL A 300 8.43 11.09 1.23
CA VAL A 300 9.55 11.26 2.17
C VAL A 300 8.96 11.55 3.54
N GLU A 301 9.36 10.81 4.59
CA GLU A 301 8.92 11.12 5.96
C GLU A 301 9.42 12.50 6.36
N MET A 302 8.54 13.25 7.00
CA MET A 302 8.92 14.49 7.67
C MET A 302 9.38 14.13 9.08
N ASP A 303 10.45 14.77 9.54
CA ASP A 303 10.88 14.61 10.92
C ASP A 303 9.74 15.03 11.85
N PRO A 304 9.43 14.25 12.91
CA PRO A 304 8.43 14.69 13.87
C PRO A 304 8.91 16.02 14.45
N ILE A 305 8.07 17.05 14.29
CA ILE A 305 8.29 18.34 14.96
C ILE A 305 8.24 18.04 16.45
N HIS A 306 9.37 18.20 17.13
CA HIS A 306 9.51 18.01 18.58
C HIS A 306 8.74 19.08 19.34
#